data_a9ff6495c3c1178d789b3a27c570134d
#
_entry.id   a9ff6495c3c1178d789b3a27c570134d
#
_cell.length_a   1.000
_cell.length_b   1.000
_cell.length_c   1.000
_cell.angle_alpha   90.00
_cell.angle_beta   90.00
_cell.angle_gamma   90.00
#
_symmetry.space_group_name_H-M   'P 1'
#
loop_
_entity.id
_entity.type
_entity.pdbx_description
1 polymer ?
#
loop_
_entity_poly.entity_id
_entity_poly.type
_entity_poly.pdbx_seq_one_letter_code
_entity_poly.pdbx_strand_id
1 'polypeptide(L)'
;MRLECRCISKIFGEGKKATRTLDDICFETREGEFLSVLGPSGCGKSTLLRIIAGLLEPTGGEVIYSGNNPAGPLNALVFQEHGIFPWMNVLDNVAFGLEMRGVPRKERYDQSLDFLKRVGLAQYATRNPHELSVGMRQRIAIARAFVHNPAILLMDEPFGALDAQTRLILQDELLKIWSDHKKTVIFVTHDIDEAILLGDRVLLMTSVPGRIKEVIPVGIGRPRDLRMENTQEFLTLKMRIWESIRSEVEKSMMGDNDEREY
;
A
#
# COMPACT_ATOMS: atom_id res chain seq x y z
N MET A 1 -16.53 3.42 -2.00
CA MET A 1 -16.23 3.47 -0.53
C MET A 1 -15.20 4.55 -0.29
N ARG A 2 -15.45 5.40 0.71
CA ARG A 2 -14.51 6.43 1.21
C ARG A 2 -13.98 6.01 2.57
N LEU A 3 -12.78 6.46 2.90
CA LEU A 3 -12.17 6.31 4.21
C LEU A 3 -11.85 7.70 4.75
N GLU A 4 -12.13 7.91 6.02
CA GLU A 4 -11.76 9.11 6.76
C GLU A 4 -10.96 8.71 8.01
N CYS A 5 -9.78 9.27 8.15
CA CYS A 5 -8.99 9.21 9.38
C CYS A 5 -9.21 10.51 10.14
N ARG A 6 -9.79 10.43 11.35
CA ARG A 6 -10.04 11.56 12.23
C ARG A 6 -9.02 11.59 13.34
N CYS A 7 -8.02 12.44 13.20
CA CYS A 7 -7.02 12.77 14.22
C CYS A 7 -6.37 11.53 14.86
N ILE A 8 -5.95 10.58 14.01
CA ILE A 8 -5.33 9.33 14.44
C ILE A 8 -4.00 9.63 15.12
N SER A 9 -3.86 9.18 16.35
CA SER A 9 -2.62 9.23 17.12
C SER A 9 -2.26 7.85 17.63
N LYS A 10 -0.95 7.54 17.69
CA LYS A 10 -0.45 6.28 18.25
C LYS A 10 0.78 6.50 19.09
N ILE A 11 0.70 6.01 20.32
CA ILE A 11 1.80 5.98 21.29
C ILE A 11 2.09 4.51 21.60
N PHE A 12 3.36 4.11 21.53
CA PHE A 12 3.83 2.80 21.97
C PHE A 12 4.60 2.95 23.28
N GLY A 13 4.53 1.93 24.14
CA GLY A 13 5.17 1.93 25.44
C GLY A 13 4.42 2.73 26.49
N GLU A 14 4.94 2.79 27.71
CA GLU A 14 4.34 3.48 28.84
C GLU A 14 5.40 4.33 29.60
N GLY A 15 4.94 5.35 30.28
CA GLY A 15 5.77 6.21 31.11
C GLY A 15 6.90 6.88 30.34
N LYS A 16 8.15 6.79 30.86
CA LYS A 16 9.33 7.43 30.24
C LYS A 16 9.78 6.77 28.92
N LYS A 17 9.28 5.57 28.61
CA LYS A 17 9.57 4.85 27.34
C LYS A 17 8.45 5.00 26.31
N ALA A 18 7.49 5.88 26.58
CA ALA A 18 6.41 6.15 25.63
C ALA A 18 6.94 6.88 24.40
N THR A 19 6.77 6.30 23.23
CA THR A 19 7.14 6.89 21.94
C THR A 19 5.88 7.20 21.14
N ARG A 20 5.67 8.49 20.82
CA ARG A 20 4.59 8.91 19.94
C ARG A 20 5.03 8.68 18.50
N THR A 21 4.46 7.67 17.86
CA THR A 21 4.76 7.30 16.47
C THR A 21 3.91 8.08 15.47
N LEU A 22 2.61 8.25 15.77
CA LEU A 22 1.68 9.05 14.96
C LEU A 22 1.07 10.14 15.82
N ASP A 23 0.91 11.33 15.24
CA ASP A 23 0.36 12.48 15.93
C ASP A 23 -0.60 13.25 15.02
N ASP A 24 -1.88 13.18 15.35
CA ASP A 24 -2.97 13.94 14.73
C ASP A 24 -3.06 13.76 13.19
N ILE A 25 -3.09 12.53 12.73
CA ILE A 25 -3.24 12.19 11.32
C ILE A 25 -4.71 12.32 10.89
N CYS A 26 -5.03 13.36 10.13
CA CYS A 26 -6.38 13.65 9.65
C CYS A 26 -6.39 13.74 8.12
N PHE A 27 -7.07 12.82 7.43
CA PHE A 27 -7.28 12.86 5.98
C PHE A 27 -8.49 12.04 5.57
N GLU A 28 -8.94 12.26 4.34
CA GLU A 28 -9.98 11.45 3.70
C GLU A 28 -9.54 10.98 2.32
N THR A 29 -10.06 9.84 1.89
CA THR A 29 -9.93 9.34 0.52
C THR A 29 -11.20 9.64 -0.29
N ARG A 30 -11.05 9.81 -1.59
CA ARG A 30 -12.16 9.81 -2.55
C ARG A 30 -12.46 8.38 -3.00
N GLU A 31 -13.69 8.13 -3.41
CA GLU A 31 -14.04 6.83 -3.98
C GLU A 31 -13.29 6.57 -5.29
N GLY A 32 -12.69 5.39 -5.40
CA GLY A 32 -11.89 5.00 -6.56
C GLY A 32 -10.55 5.74 -6.69
N GLU A 33 -10.11 6.44 -5.64
CA GLU A 33 -8.85 7.17 -5.62
C GLU A 33 -7.67 6.24 -5.33
N PHE A 34 -6.54 6.50 -5.96
CA PHE A 34 -5.24 5.95 -5.59
C PHE A 34 -4.47 6.99 -4.76
N LEU A 35 -4.48 6.86 -3.44
CA LEU A 35 -3.76 7.75 -2.51
C LEU A 35 -2.39 7.15 -2.17
N SER A 36 -1.31 7.81 -2.57
CA SER A 36 0.04 7.45 -2.14
C SER A 36 0.40 8.13 -0.84
N VAL A 37 0.96 7.38 0.12
CA VAL A 37 1.48 7.89 1.40
C VAL A 37 2.99 7.79 1.36
N LEU A 38 3.66 8.93 1.32
CA LEU A 38 5.11 9.07 1.18
C LEU A 38 5.71 9.69 2.45
N GLY A 39 6.84 9.19 2.90
CA GLY A 39 7.55 9.73 4.07
C GLY A 39 8.82 8.95 4.38
N PRO A 40 9.70 9.47 5.26
CA PRO A 40 10.94 8.82 5.66
C PRO A 40 10.69 7.43 6.24
N SER A 41 11.73 6.58 6.26
CA SER A 41 11.67 5.30 6.97
C SER A 41 11.43 5.54 8.47
N GLY A 42 10.64 4.66 9.09
CA GLY A 42 10.32 4.75 10.52
C GLY A 42 9.25 5.80 10.89
N CYS A 43 8.80 6.69 10.00
CA CYS A 43 7.85 7.76 10.34
C CYS A 43 6.42 7.29 10.70
N GLY A 44 6.14 5.98 10.66
CA GLY A 44 4.84 5.44 11.08
C GLY A 44 3.87 5.06 9.95
N LYS A 45 4.28 5.05 8.67
CA LYS A 45 3.43 4.69 7.53
C LYS A 45 2.77 3.32 7.69
N SER A 46 3.56 2.29 8.00
CA SER A 46 3.05 0.92 8.24
C SER A 46 2.16 0.84 9.48
N THR A 47 2.46 1.66 10.52
CA THR A 47 1.61 1.78 11.70
C THR A 47 0.25 2.36 11.34
N LEU A 48 0.22 3.43 10.55
CA LEU A 48 -1.01 4.03 10.05
C LEU A 48 -1.83 3.01 9.24
N LEU A 49 -1.17 2.28 8.33
CA LEU A 49 -1.84 1.28 7.50
C LEU A 49 -2.45 0.14 8.33
N ARG A 50 -1.75 -0.32 9.39
CA ARG A 50 -2.26 -1.34 10.32
C ARG A 50 -3.44 -0.85 11.13
N ILE A 51 -3.46 0.43 11.53
CA ILE A 51 -4.62 1.05 12.20
C ILE A 51 -5.81 1.09 11.24
N ILE A 52 -5.60 1.55 10.01
CA ILE A 52 -6.65 1.55 8.97
C ILE A 52 -7.16 0.12 8.71
N ALA A 53 -6.28 -0.88 8.67
CA ALA A 53 -6.67 -2.28 8.49
C ALA A 53 -7.46 -2.88 9.67
N GLY A 54 -7.53 -2.19 10.82
CA GLY A 54 -8.13 -2.72 12.05
C GLY A 54 -7.25 -3.76 12.75
N LEU A 55 -5.95 -3.82 12.41
CA LEU A 55 -4.96 -4.74 13.02
C LEU A 55 -4.27 -4.13 14.25
N LEU A 56 -4.42 -2.82 14.43
CA LEU A 56 -3.83 -2.07 15.54
C LEU A 56 -4.80 -0.98 15.97
N GLU A 57 -5.10 -0.91 17.27
CA GLU A 57 -5.92 0.15 17.83
C GLU A 57 -5.14 1.48 17.90
N PRO A 58 -5.72 2.62 17.48
CA PRO A 58 -5.13 3.93 17.71
C PRO A 58 -5.17 4.27 19.20
N THR A 59 -4.27 5.14 19.68
CA THR A 59 -4.33 5.69 21.04
C THR A 59 -5.34 6.85 21.13
N GLY A 60 -5.61 7.51 20.01
CA GLY A 60 -6.61 8.56 19.88
C GLY A 60 -7.07 8.68 18.43
N GLY A 61 -8.25 9.26 18.25
CA GLY A 61 -8.90 9.36 16.94
C GLY A 61 -9.62 8.09 16.50
N GLU A 62 -10.17 8.10 15.30
CA GLU A 62 -10.95 6.99 14.74
C GLU A 62 -10.81 6.88 13.23
N VAL A 63 -11.01 5.67 12.69
CA VAL A 63 -11.08 5.38 11.26
C VAL A 63 -12.53 5.11 10.88
N ILE A 64 -13.06 5.87 9.93
CA ILE A 64 -14.44 5.76 9.46
C ILE A 64 -14.46 5.31 8.01
N TYR A 65 -15.21 4.23 7.75
CA TYR A 65 -15.54 3.76 6.41
C TYR A 65 -16.96 4.22 6.07
N SER A 66 -17.13 4.90 4.94
CA SER A 66 -18.43 5.43 4.51
C SER A 66 -18.72 5.14 3.04
N GLY A 67 -20.01 4.98 2.72
CA GLY A 67 -20.48 4.64 1.37
C GLY A 67 -21.03 3.22 1.27
N ASN A 68 -21.43 2.83 0.05
CA ASN A 68 -21.98 1.50 -0.19
C ASN A 68 -20.87 0.44 0.00
N ASN A 69 -21.12 -0.50 0.92
CA ASN A 69 -20.24 -1.65 1.09
C ASN A 69 -20.52 -2.66 -0.02
N PRO A 70 -19.56 -2.92 -0.93
CA PRO A 70 -19.72 -4.02 -1.88
C PRO A 70 -19.79 -5.34 -1.10
N ALA A 71 -20.22 -6.41 -1.76
CA ALA A 71 -20.35 -7.76 -1.16
C ALA A 71 -19.00 -8.38 -0.71
N GLY A 72 -17.96 -7.57 -0.48
CA GLY A 72 -16.61 -7.94 -0.05
C GLY A 72 -16.25 -7.41 1.34
N PRO A 73 -15.02 -7.65 1.82
CA PRO A 73 -14.51 -7.08 3.07
C PRO A 73 -14.31 -5.56 2.94
N LEU A 74 -14.26 -4.87 4.08
CA LEU A 74 -13.99 -3.43 4.11
C LEU A 74 -12.62 -3.09 3.52
N ASN A 75 -11.61 -3.89 3.85
CA ASN A 75 -10.26 -3.71 3.32
C ASN A 75 -9.55 -5.05 3.10
N ALA A 76 -8.45 -5.00 2.34
CA ALA A 76 -7.45 -6.06 2.26
C ALA A 76 -6.07 -5.42 2.28
N LEU A 77 -5.13 -6.01 3.03
CA LEU A 77 -3.77 -5.52 3.20
C LEU A 77 -2.78 -6.40 2.47
N VAL A 78 -1.98 -5.79 1.60
CA VAL A 78 -0.75 -6.37 1.02
C VAL A 78 0.42 -5.91 1.87
N PHE A 79 1.10 -6.84 2.51
CA PHE A 79 2.25 -6.57 3.37
C PHE A 79 3.53 -6.38 2.57
N GLN A 80 4.50 -5.68 3.14
CA GLN A 80 5.83 -5.47 2.60
C GLN A 80 6.58 -6.79 2.38
N GLU A 81 6.55 -7.69 3.37
CA GLU A 81 7.09 -9.03 3.26
C GLU A 81 6.00 -10.01 2.86
N HIS A 82 6.35 -10.88 1.95
CA HIS A 82 5.55 -11.87 1.23
C HIS A 82 4.43 -12.52 2.06
N GLY A 83 3.37 -11.84 2.33
CA GLY A 83 2.25 -12.34 3.13
C GLY A 83 1.48 -13.53 2.53
N ILE A 84 2.12 -14.38 1.69
CA ILE A 84 1.52 -15.62 1.16
C ILE A 84 1.80 -16.79 2.10
N PHE A 85 0.85 -17.71 2.19
CA PHE A 85 0.94 -18.87 3.08
C PHE A 85 1.89 -19.92 2.52
N PRO A 86 3.03 -20.24 3.19
CA PRO A 86 4.03 -21.15 2.65
C PRO A 86 3.58 -22.60 2.53
N TRP A 87 2.53 -22.98 3.24
CA TRP A 87 1.93 -24.32 3.25
C TRP A 87 0.80 -24.50 2.21
N MET A 88 0.45 -23.46 1.48
CA MET A 88 -0.58 -23.49 0.42
C MET A 88 0.07 -23.30 -0.95
N ASN A 89 -0.46 -23.97 -1.98
CA ASN A 89 -0.07 -23.67 -3.36
C ASN A 89 -0.56 -22.28 -3.81
N VAL A 90 -0.16 -21.86 -5.00
CA VAL A 90 -0.50 -20.54 -5.56
C VAL A 90 -2.02 -20.34 -5.65
N LEU A 91 -2.75 -21.31 -6.18
CA LEU A 91 -4.20 -21.22 -6.38
C LEU A 91 -4.93 -21.10 -5.04
N ASP A 92 -4.56 -21.93 -4.06
CA ASP A 92 -5.14 -21.90 -2.72
C ASP A 92 -4.84 -20.58 -2.01
N ASN A 93 -3.62 -20.04 -2.16
CA ASN A 93 -3.28 -18.71 -1.64
C ASN A 93 -4.21 -17.63 -2.19
N VAL A 94 -4.43 -17.58 -3.50
CA VAL A 94 -5.28 -16.56 -4.12
C VAL A 94 -6.76 -16.77 -3.75
N ALA A 95 -7.20 -18.01 -3.66
CA ALA A 95 -8.59 -18.37 -3.35
C ALA A 95 -8.95 -18.21 -1.85
N PHE A 96 -7.94 -18.10 -0.96
CA PHE A 96 -8.13 -18.15 0.49
C PHE A 96 -9.18 -17.16 1.01
N GLY A 97 -9.12 -15.89 0.57
CA GLY A 97 -10.08 -14.88 1.01
C GLY A 97 -11.53 -15.20 0.62
N LEU A 98 -11.74 -15.81 -0.56
CA LEU A 98 -13.05 -16.28 -1.00
C LEU A 98 -13.50 -17.51 -0.21
N GLU A 99 -12.56 -18.38 0.17
CA GLU A 99 -12.84 -19.55 1.03
C GLU A 99 -13.37 -19.13 2.39
N MET A 100 -12.72 -18.18 3.03
CA MET A 100 -13.15 -17.64 4.34
C MET A 100 -14.54 -16.99 4.29
N ARG A 101 -14.99 -16.57 3.11
CA ARG A 101 -16.34 -16.06 2.86
C ARG A 101 -17.36 -17.14 2.47
N GLY A 102 -16.97 -18.40 2.49
CA GLY A 102 -17.84 -19.51 2.14
C GLY A 102 -18.17 -19.66 0.66
N VAL A 103 -17.40 -19.01 -0.25
CA VAL A 103 -17.60 -19.13 -1.70
C VAL A 103 -17.33 -20.58 -2.13
N PRO A 104 -18.23 -21.22 -2.91
CA PRO A 104 -18.06 -22.59 -3.36
C PRO A 104 -16.72 -22.82 -4.07
N ARG A 105 -16.12 -24.01 -3.85
CA ARG A 105 -14.76 -24.33 -4.35
C ARG A 105 -14.58 -24.08 -5.85
N LYS A 106 -15.54 -24.49 -6.65
CA LYS A 106 -15.48 -24.29 -8.10
C LYS A 106 -15.41 -22.81 -8.44
N GLU A 107 -16.32 -22.03 -7.89
CA GLU A 107 -16.43 -20.60 -8.16
C GLU A 107 -15.18 -19.82 -7.71
N ARG A 108 -14.68 -20.07 -6.46
CA ARG A 108 -13.48 -19.41 -5.97
C ARG A 108 -12.23 -19.76 -6.78
N TYR A 109 -12.12 -20.99 -7.27
CA TYR A 109 -11.00 -21.41 -8.11
C TYR A 109 -11.10 -20.80 -9.52
N ASP A 110 -12.28 -20.74 -10.12
CA ASP A 110 -12.49 -20.11 -11.42
C ASP A 110 -12.10 -18.62 -11.37
N GLN A 111 -12.57 -17.87 -10.34
CA GLN A 111 -12.22 -16.46 -10.13
C GLN A 111 -10.70 -16.28 -9.88
N SER A 112 -10.10 -17.16 -9.09
CA SER A 112 -8.67 -17.09 -8.77
C SER A 112 -7.79 -17.40 -9.98
N LEU A 113 -8.16 -18.40 -10.80
CA LEU A 113 -7.45 -18.74 -12.04
C LEU A 113 -7.54 -17.61 -13.06
N ASP A 114 -8.70 -16.96 -13.18
CA ASP A 114 -8.86 -15.84 -14.10
C ASP A 114 -7.97 -14.66 -13.69
N PHE A 115 -7.84 -14.41 -12.39
CA PHE A 115 -6.93 -13.38 -11.92
C PHE A 115 -5.45 -13.77 -12.10
N LEU A 116 -5.10 -15.04 -11.83
CA LEU A 116 -3.76 -15.56 -12.09
C LEU A 116 -3.35 -15.46 -13.57
N LYS A 117 -4.30 -15.62 -14.51
CA LYS A 117 -4.05 -15.38 -15.95
C LYS A 117 -3.68 -13.92 -16.20
N ARG A 118 -4.38 -12.97 -15.58
CA ARG A 118 -4.10 -11.51 -15.72
C ARG A 118 -2.71 -11.12 -15.24
N VAL A 119 -2.23 -11.75 -14.14
CA VAL A 119 -0.87 -11.51 -13.60
C VAL A 119 0.18 -12.46 -14.16
N GLY A 120 -0.14 -13.24 -15.21
CA GLY A 120 0.80 -14.12 -15.90
C GLY A 120 1.28 -15.33 -15.11
N LEU A 121 0.52 -15.77 -14.09
CA LEU A 121 0.91 -16.86 -13.17
C LEU A 121 0.02 -18.09 -13.20
N ALA A 122 -0.90 -18.22 -14.16
CA ALA A 122 -1.83 -19.36 -14.22
C ALA A 122 -1.12 -20.73 -14.32
N GLN A 123 0.02 -20.80 -15.05
CA GLN A 123 0.81 -22.02 -15.20
C GLN A 123 1.50 -22.47 -13.91
N TYR A 124 1.57 -21.58 -12.90
CA TYR A 124 2.14 -21.88 -11.58
C TYR A 124 1.09 -22.17 -10.51
N ALA A 125 -0.18 -22.32 -10.88
CA ALA A 125 -1.31 -22.47 -9.94
C ALA A 125 -1.12 -23.58 -8.89
N THR A 126 -0.46 -24.68 -9.25
CA THR A 126 -0.20 -25.85 -8.37
C THR A 126 1.15 -25.79 -7.65
N ARG A 127 1.99 -24.80 -7.94
CA ARG A 127 3.31 -24.65 -7.31
C ARG A 127 3.21 -24.09 -5.89
N ASN A 128 4.21 -24.41 -5.07
CA ASN A 128 4.34 -23.87 -3.72
C ASN A 128 5.18 -22.59 -3.70
N PRO A 129 4.99 -21.71 -2.70
CA PRO A 129 5.71 -20.44 -2.60
C PRO A 129 7.24 -20.53 -2.66
N HIS A 130 7.84 -21.58 -2.12
CA HIS A 130 9.29 -21.77 -2.13
C HIS A 130 9.88 -22.07 -3.52
N GLU A 131 9.05 -22.44 -4.48
CA GLU A 131 9.44 -22.70 -5.88
C GLU A 131 9.41 -21.42 -6.75
N LEU A 132 9.05 -20.26 -6.17
CA LEU A 132 8.77 -19.04 -6.90
C LEU A 132 9.77 -17.93 -6.58
N SER A 133 10.02 -17.06 -7.57
CA SER A 133 10.80 -15.84 -7.35
C SER A 133 10.07 -14.85 -6.41
N VAL A 134 10.81 -13.87 -5.88
CA VAL A 134 10.26 -12.81 -5.02
C VAL A 134 9.14 -12.06 -5.75
N GLY A 135 9.38 -11.64 -7.01
CA GLY A 135 8.37 -10.93 -7.81
C GLY A 135 7.12 -11.77 -8.09
N MET A 136 7.26 -13.09 -8.31
CA MET A 136 6.10 -13.97 -8.46
C MET A 136 5.27 -14.06 -7.18
N ARG A 137 5.92 -14.18 -6.02
CA ARG A 137 5.22 -14.18 -4.72
C ARG A 137 4.49 -12.86 -4.48
N GLN A 138 5.08 -11.75 -4.88
CA GLN A 138 4.45 -10.43 -4.76
C GLN A 138 3.21 -10.31 -5.65
N ARG A 139 3.26 -10.78 -6.91
CA ARG A 139 2.08 -10.85 -7.80
C ARG A 139 0.97 -11.69 -7.19
N ILE A 140 1.29 -12.80 -6.53
CA ILE A 140 0.31 -13.66 -5.84
C ILE A 140 -0.33 -12.92 -4.67
N ALA A 141 0.44 -12.17 -3.86
CA ALA A 141 -0.09 -11.39 -2.76
C ALA A 141 -1.05 -10.30 -3.26
N ILE A 142 -0.70 -9.61 -4.34
CA ILE A 142 -1.56 -8.62 -5.01
C ILE A 142 -2.82 -9.32 -5.57
N ALA A 143 -2.67 -10.42 -6.30
CA ALA A 143 -3.79 -11.18 -6.85
C ALA A 143 -4.79 -11.62 -5.77
N ARG A 144 -4.30 -12.16 -4.64
CA ARG A 144 -5.11 -12.55 -3.49
C ARG A 144 -5.93 -11.37 -2.94
N ALA A 145 -5.29 -10.21 -2.81
CA ALA A 145 -5.96 -9.02 -2.29
C ALA A 145 -7.06 -8.53 -3.25
N PHE A 146 -6.83 -8.54 -4.57
CA PHE A 146 -7.81 -8.12 -5.56
C PHE A 146 -8.98 -9.11 -5.72
N VAL A 147 -8.69 -10.43 -5.75
CA VAL A 147 -9.72 -11.48 -5.87
C VAL A 147 -10.68 -11.43 -4.69
N HIS A 148 -10.19 -11.10 -3.51
CA HIS A 148 -11.02 -10.90 -2.31
C HIS A 148 -12.06 -9.78 -2.48
N ASN A 149 -11.89 -8.93 -3.49
CA ASN A 149 -12.78 -7.81 -3.84
C ASN A 149 -13.08 -6.86 -2.69
N PRO A 150 -12.07 -6.31 -2.00
CA PRO A 150 -12.26 -5.39 -0.89
C PRO A 150 -12.84 -4.06 -1.36
N ALA A 151 -13.44 -3.32 -0.43
CA ALA A 151 -13.88 -1.95 -0.68
C ALA A 151 -12.67 -1.00 -0.83
N ILE A 152 -11.63 -1.19 0.00
CA ILE A 152 -10.39 -0.43 -0.01
C ILE A 152 -9.20 -1.40 0.00
N LEU A 153 -8.22 -1.13 -0.85
CA LEU A 153 -6.98 -1.89 -0.92
C LEU A 153 -5.86 -1.12 -0.22
N LEU A 154 -5.21 -1.77 0.73
CA LEU A 154 -4.09 -1.23 1.49
C LEU A 154 -2.81 -1.93 1.05
N MET A 155 -1.75 -1.17 0.76
CA MET A 155 -0.48 -1.71 0.30
C MET A 155 0.68 -1.08 1.09
N ASP A 156 1.45 -1.92 1.78
CA ASP A 156 2.60 -1.50 2.59
C ASP A 156 3.89 -1.82 1.85
N GLU A 157 4.49 -0.83 1.19
CA GLU A 157 5.72 -0.92 0.39
C GLU A 157 5.81 -2.18 -0.50
N PRO A 158 4.80 -2.47 -1.34
CA PRO A 158 4.67 -3.78 -2.00
C PRO A 158 5.82 -4.08 -2.98
N PHE A 159 6.62 -3.09 -3.36
CA PHE A 159 7.71 -3.25 -4.31
C PHE A 159 9.10 -3.10 -3.68
N GLY A 160 9.19 -2.86 -2.36
CA GLY A 160 10.45 -2.55 -1.67
C GLY A 160 11.52 -3.64 -1.74
N ALA A 161 11.12 -4.92 -1.81
CA ALA A 161 12.04 -6.06 -1.87
C ALA A 161 12.43 -6.50 -3.30
N LEU A 162 12.00 -5.75 -4.34
CA LEU A 162 12.18 -6.13 -5.73
C LEU A 162 13.39 -5.42 -6.35
N ASP A 163 14.05 -6.09 -7.30
CA ASP A 163 15.00 -5.45 -8.19
C ASP A 163 14.31 -4.40 -9.09
N ALA A 164 15.07 -3.47 -9.62
CA ALA A 164 14.54 -2.32 -10.37
C ALA A 164 13.69 -2.74 -11.60
N GLN A 165 14.10 -3.76 -12.34
CA GLN A 165 13.38 -4.17 -13.55
C GLN A 165 12.05 -4.85 -13.22
N THR A 166 12.06 -5.76 -12.25
CA THR A 166 10.85 -6.44 -11.76
C THR A 166 9.88 -5.43 -11.17
N ARG A 167 10.37 -4.42 -10.44
CA ARG A 167 9.56 -3.33 -9.87
C ARG A 167 8.80 -2.57 -10.95
N LEU A 168 9.48 -2.10 -12.00
CA LEU A 168 8.85 -1.37 -13.11
C LEU A 168 7.74 -2.18 -13.79
N ILE A 169 7.98 -3.48 -14.03
CA ILE A 169 6.97 -4.37 -14.61
C ILE A 169 5.74 -4.46 -13.71
N LEU A 170 5.95 -4.62 -12.39
CA LEU A 170 4.85 -4.77 -11.44
C LEU A 170 4.05 -3.47 -11.22
N GLN A 171 4.69 -2.32 -11.30
CA GLN A 171 4.01 -1.02 -11.26
C GLN A 171 3.08 -0.86 -12.47
N ASP A 172 3.55 -1.18 -13.67
CA ASP A 172 2.73 -1.14 -14.90
C ASP A 172 1.56 -2.14 -14.83
N GLU A 173 1.81 -3.35 -14.35
CA GLU A 173 0.75 -4.35 -14.11
C GLU A 173 -0.28 -3.87 -13.09
N LEU A 174 0.16 -3.29 -11.97
CA LEU A 174 -0.74 -2.76 -10.94
C LEU A 174 -1.61 -1.62 -11.50
N LEU A 175 -1.04 -0.71 -12.30
CA LEU A 175 -1.80 0.35 -12.96
C LEU A 175 -2.89 -0.20 -13.87
N LYS A 176 -2.59 -1.21 -14.68
CA LYS A 176 -3.56 -1.87 -15.56
C LYS A 176 -4.68 -2.52 -14.77
N ILE A 177 -4.36 -3.32 -13.76
CA ILE A 177 -5.33 -3.99 -12.90
C ILE A 177 -6.22 -2.96 -12.18
N TRP A 178 -5.61 -1.92 -11.63
CA TRP A 178 -6.35 -0.88 -10.93
C TRP A 178 -7.27 -0.10 -11.89
N SER A 179 -6.83 0.21 -13.12
CA SER A 179 -7.64 0.92 -14.12
C SER A 179 -8.94 0.18 -14.48
N ASP A 180 -8.89 -1.15 -14.50
CA ASP A 180 -10.06 -1.99 -14.77
C ASP A 180 -11.06 -2.00 -13.59
N HIS A 181 -10.56 -1.93 -12.37
CA HIS A 181 -11.37 -2.10 -11.16
C HIS A 181 -11.70 -0.79 -10.44
N LYS A 182 -10.89 0.25 -10.59
CA LYS A 182 -10.98 1.57 -9.93
C LYS A 182 -11.32 1.49 -8.44
N LYS A 183 -10.64 0.60 -7.73
CA LYS A 183 -10.74 0.49 -6.28
C LYS A 183 -10.09 1.69 -5.60
N THR A 184 -10.60 2.06 -4.43
CA THR A 184 -9.87 2.98 -3.55
C THR A 184 -8.64 2.27 -3.03
N VAL A 185 -7.47 2.88 -3.18
CA VAL A 185 -6.17 2.32 -2.78
C VAL A 185 -5.47 3.31 -1.85
N ILE A 186 -4.90 2.80 -0.75
CA ILE A 186 -3.89 3.52 0.05
C ILE A 186 -2.58 2.76 -0.11
N PHE A 187 -1.62 3.43 -0.71
CA PHE A 187 -0.34 2.86 -1.10
C PHE A 187 0.80 3.54 -0.35
N VAL A 188 1.46 2.81 0.52
CA VAL A 188 2.63 3.30 1.26
C VAL A 188 3.89 3.02 0.46
N THR A 189 4.73 4.02 0.32
CA THR A 189 6.06 3.92 -0.29
C THR A 189 7.01 4.94 0.28
N HIS A 190 8.31 4.73 0.08
CA HIS A 190 9.37 5.73 0.29
C HIS A 190 9.94 6.27 -1.04
N ASP A 191 9.43 5.78 -2.18
CA ASP A 191 9.87 6.15 -3.52
C ASP A 191 8.94 7.22 -4.11
N ILE A 192 9.53 8.37 -4.51
CA ILE A 192 8.78 9.51 -5.07
C ILE A 192 8.20 9.17 -6.44
N ASP A 193 8.95 8.44 -7.27
CA ASP A 193 8.52 8.09 -8.62
C ASP A 193 7.32 7.15 -8.56
N GLU A 194 7.33 6.16 -7.67
CA GLU A 194 6.17 5.31 -7.39
C GLU A 194 4.96 6.13 -6.93
N ALA A 195 5.17 7.06 -6.00
CA ALA A 195 4.10 7.87 -5.44
C ALA A 195 3.41 8.73 -6.51
N ILE A 196 4.17 9.29 -7.46
CA ILE A 196 3.65 10.10 -8.57
C ILE A 196 3.01 9.21 -9.65
N LEU A 197 3.70 8.14 -10.05
CA LEU A 197 3.24 7.27 -11.14
C LEU A 197 1.89 6.65 -10.80
N LEU A 198 1.73 6.17 -9.58
CA LEU A 198 0.54 5.42 -9.14
C LEU A 198 -0.55 6.34 -8.57
N GLY A 199 -0.19 7.34 -7.77
CA GLY A 199 -1.11 8.13 -6.96
C GLY A 199 -1.88 9.21 -7.72
N ASP A 200 -3.12 9.46 -7.34
CA ASP A 200 -3.88 10.65 -7.75
C ASP A 200 -3.55 11.85 -6.85
N ARG A 201 -3.24 11.55 -5.57
CA ARG A 201 -2.65 12.48 -4.59
C ARG A 201 -1.51 11.79 -3.85
N VAL A 202 -0.53 12.59 -3.43
CA VAL A 202 0.56 12.17 -2.56
C VAL A 202 0.39 12.85 -1.20
N LEU A 203 0.19 12.05 -0.15
CA LEU A 203 0.17 12.47 1.23
C LEU A 203 1.57 12.37 1.79
N LEU A 204 2.20 13.51 2.10
CA LEU A 204 3.54 13.56 2.67
C LEU A 204 3.48 13.51 4.19
N MET A 205 4.27 12.59 4.78
CA MET A 205 4.41 12.48 6.23
C MET A 205 5.74 13.07 6.71
N THR A 206 5.73 13.68 7.89
CA THR A 206 6.94 14.12 8.60
C THR A 206 7.71 12.92 9.16
N SER A 207 8.96 13.15 9.61
CA SER A 207 9.67 12.24 10.51
C SER A 207 8.92 12.05 11.85
N VAL A 208 9.42 11.15 12.72
CA VAL A 208 8.77 10.85 14.02
C VAL A 208 8.69 12.10 14.91
N PRO A 209 7.52 12.37 15.51
CA PRO A 209 6.23 11.73 15.29
C PRO A 209 5.66 12.03 13.90
N GLY A 210 5.15 10.98 13.23
CA GLY A 210 4.54 11.14 11.91
C GLY A 210 3.30 12.01 11.97
N ARG A 211 3.30 13.09 11.19
CA ARG A 211 2.18 14.00 10.93
C ARG A 211 1.99 14.18 9.44
N ILE A 212 0.83 14.63 9.01
CA ILE A 212 0.65 15.05 7.62
C ILE A 212 1.32 16.40 7.43
N LYS A 213 2.34 16.45 6.58
CA LYS A 213 3.03 17.69 6.21
C LYS A 213 2.27 18.43 5.12
N GLU A 214 1.91 17.73 4.08
CA GLU A 214 1.22 18.27 2.90
C GLU A 214 0.47 17.16 2.15
N VAL A 215 -0.59 17.53 1.41
CA VAL A 215 -1.26 16.64 0.45
C VAL A 215 -1.17 17.28 -0.93
N ILE A 216 -0.42 16.66 -1.83
CA ILE A 216 -0.10 17.18 -3.15
C ILE A 216 -0.94 16.45 -4.21
N PRO A 217 -1.77 17.14 -4.99
CA PRO A 217 -2.42 16.55 -6.15
C PRO A 217 -1.37 16.27 -7.23
N VAL A 218 -1.41 15.07 -7.82
CA VAL A 218 -0.47 14.72 -8.89
C VAL A 218 -0.77 15.47 -10.18
N GLY A 219 -2.05 15.61 -10.54
CA GLY A 219 -2.48 16.43 -11.69
C GLY A 219 -2.18 15.83 -13.07
N ILE A 220 -1.26 14.85 -13.15
CA ILE A 220 -0.91 14.17 -14.41
C ILE A 220 -2.07 13.25 -14.81
N GLY A 221 -2.52 13.39 -16.08
CA GLY A 221 -3.64 12.61 -16.61
C GLY A 221 -3.42 11.10 -16.62
N ARG A 222 -4.50 10.33 -16.67
CA ARG A 222 -4.46 8.87 -16.86
C ARG A 222 -4.92 8.52 -18.29
N PRO A 223 -4.47 7.41 -18.91
CA PRO A 223 -3.59 6.38 -18.35
C PRO A 223 -2.14 6.85 -18.20
N ARG A 224 -1.47 6.41 -17.16
CA ARG A 224 -0.04 6.66 -16.94
C ARG A 224 0.77 5.41 -17.26
N ASP A 225 1.99 5.63 -17.72
CA ASP A 225 3.00 4.59 -17.94
C ASP A 225 4.40 5.11 -17.57
N LEU A 226 5.36 4.23 -17.53
CA LEU A 226 6.74 4.52 -17.13
C LEU A 226 7.44 5.60 -18.01
N ARG A 227 6.97 5.83 -19.24
CA ARG A 227 7.55 6.87 -20.12
C ARG A 227 7.27 8.27 -19.60
N MET A 228 6.25 8.42 -18.77
CA MET A 228 5.89 9.72 -18.17
C MET A 228 6.92 10.24 -17.18
N GLU A 229 7.74 9.37 -16.58
CA GLU A 229 8.82 9.75 -15.67
C GLU A 229 9.82 10.74 -16.29
N ASN A 230 9.93 10.74 -17.62
CA ASN A 230 10.81 11.64 -18.37
C ASN A 230 10.12 12.94 -18.85
N THR A 231 8.85 13.16 -18.53
CA THR A 231 8.14 14.39 -18.90
C THR A 231 8.49 15.54 -17.96
N GLN A 232 8.45 16.77 -18.50
CA GLN A 232 8.72 17.98 -17.70
C GLN A 232 7.76 18.13 -16.52
N GLU A 233 6.50 17.75 -16.71
CA GLU A 233 5.46 17.80 -15.69
C GLU A 233 5.79 16.86 -14.51
N PHE A 234 6.19 15.62 -14.81
CA PHE A 234 6.60 14.63 -13.82
C PHE A 234 7.84 15.09 -13.06
N LEU A 235 8.87 15.55 -13.76
CA LEU A 235 10.12 16.02 -13.15
C LEU A 235 9.91 17.24 -12.25
N THR A 236 9.05 18.17 -12.66
CA THR A 236 8.70 19.34 -11.85
C THR A 236 8.00 18.92 -10.56
N LEU A 237 7.05 17.99 -10.63
CA LEU A 237 6.35 17.47 -9.48
C LEU A 237 7.28 16.68 -8.55
N LYS A 238 8.18 15.86 -9.12
CA LYS A 238 9.22 15.12 -8.38
C LYS A 238 10.11 16.06 -7.58
N MET A 239 10.60 17.14 -8.19
CA MET A 239 11.43 18.14 -7.52
C MET A 239 10.67 18.83 -6.39
N ARG A 240 9.41 19.25 -6.61
CA ARG A 240 8.57 19.84 -5.58
C ARG A 240 8.40 18.89 -4.38
N ILE A 241 8.10 17.62 -4.63
CA ILE A 241 7.95 16.62 -3.56
C ILE A 241 9.27 16.41 -2.82
N TRP A 242 10.39 16.31 -3.57
CA TRP A 242 11.72 16.18 -2.98
C TRP A 242 12.07 17.36 -2.07
N GLU A 243 11.87 18.60 -2.52
CA GLU A 243 12.10 19.79 -1.70
C GLU A 243 11.26 19.80 -0.43
N SER A 244 10.00 19.36 -0.53
CA SER A 244 9.12 19.27 0.62
C SER A 244 9.57 18.21 1.62
N ILE A 245 10.06 17.03 1.18
CA ILE A 245 10.40 15.93 2.08
C ILE A 245 11.84 15.96 2.57
N ARG A 246 12.74 16.66 1.87
CA ARG A 246 14.19 16.67 2.15
C ARG A 246 14.51 16.96 3.61
N SER A 247 13.92 17.99 4.20
CA SER A 247 14.14 18.36 5.60
C SER A 247 13.71 17.27 6.59
N GLU A 248 12.72 16.47 6.24
CA GLU A 248 12.24 15.36 7.07
C GLU A 248 13.17 14.15 6.98
N VAL A 249 13.73 13.90 5.79
CA VAL A 249 14.75 12.84 5.60
C VAL A 249 16.03 13.20 6.36
N GLU A 250 16.49 14.45 6.27
CA GLU A 250 17.67 14.94 7.02
C GLU A 250 17.47 14.79 8.54
N LYS A 251 16.29 15.16 9.07
CA LYS A 251 15.96 14.96 10.50
C LYS A 251 15.97 13.49 10.91
N SER A 252 15.40 12.62 10.09
CA SER A 252 15.39 11.17 10.35
C SER A 252 16.81 10.59 10.45
N MET A 253 17.72 11.04 9.58
CA MET A 253 19.13 10.60 9.59
C MET A 253 19.90 11.10 10.82
N MET A 254 19.59 12.31 11.35
CA MET A 254 20.23 12.85 12.54
C MET A 254 19.74 12.18 13.82
N GLY A 255 18.44 11.82 13.91
CA GLY A 255 17.87 11.15 15.07
C GLY A 255 18.42 9.72 15.27
N ASP A 256 18.74 8.99 14.19
CA ASP A 256 19.34 7.66 14.25
C ASP A 256 20.78 7.65 14.81
N ASN A 257 21.49 8.78 14.83
CA ASN A 257 22.86 8.89 15.33
C ASN A 257 22.89 9.07 16.86
N ASP A 258 21.90 9.73 17.45
CA ASP A 258 21.84 9.93 18.92
C ASP A 258 21.47 8.64 19.69
N GLU A 259 20.80 7.67 19.07
CA GLU A 259 20.45 6.38 19.70
C GLU A 259 21.58 5.33 19.68
N ARG A 260 22.68 5.58 18.94
CA ARG A 260 23.83 4.66 18.84
C ARG A 260 25.01 4.97 19.78
N GLU A 261 24.93 6.03 20.57
CA GLU A 261 25.98 6.43 21.51
C GLU A 261 25.68 6.03 22.98
N TYR A 262 24.73 5.09 23.23
CA TYR A 262 24.49 4.56 24.59
C TYR A 262 24.51 3.04 24.65
#